data_e8fb0f5e661efd7dbd177cf06f4b400a
#
_entry.id   e8fb0f5e661efd7dbd177cf06f4b400a
#
_cell.length_a   1.000
_cell.length_b   1.000
_cell.length_c   1.000
_cell.angle_alpha   90.00
_cell.angle_beta   90.00
_cell.angle_gamma   90.00
#
_symmetry.space_group_name_H-M   'P 1'
#
loop_
_entity.id
_entity.type
_entity.pdbx_description
1 polymer ?
#
loop_
_entity_poly.entity_id
_entity_poly.type
_entity_poly.pdbx_seq_one_letter_code
_entity_poly.pdbx_strand_id
1 'polypeptide(L)'
;MYDIIYSPQAKDDLLTLQRSEPAAFRKAAALIEELKVHPRTGTGKPEPLSADRAGQWSRRISKKHRLVYEIFDTEVHVDVVSAYGHYGDK
;
A
#
# COMPACT_ATOMS: atom_id res chain seq x y z
N MET A 1 -13.55 -2.71 11.31
CA MET A 1 -12.14 -2.50 10.99
C MET A 1 -11.70 -3.53 9.96
N TYR A 2 -10.93 -3.10 8.97
CA TYR A 2 -10.46 -4.01 7.92
C TYR A 2 -9.25 -4.80 8.39
N ASP A 3 -9.23 -6.08 8.08
CA ASP A 3 -8.04 -6.91 8.28
C ASP A 3 -7.05 -6.65 7.15
N ILE A 4 -5.75 -6.71 7.45
CA ILE A 4 -4.72 -6.49 6.46
C ILE A 4 -4.10 -7.83 6.07
N ILE A 5 -4.11 -8.10 4.77
CA ILE A 5 -3.51 -9.31 4.21
C ILE A 5 -2.35 -8.88 3.33
N TYR A 6 -1.19 -9.50 3.48
CA TYR A 6 0.01 -9.13 2.75
C TYR A 6 0.32 -10.17 1.67
N SER A 7 0.50 -9.70 0.44
CA SER A 7 1.00 -10.59 -0.61
C SER A 7 2.46 -10.95 -0.32
N PRO A 8 2.98 -12.02 -0.92
CA PRO A 8 4.41 -12.33 -0.79
C PRO A 8 5.29 -11.17 -1.25
N GLN A 9 4.92 -10.51 -2.34
CA GLN A 9 5.67 -9.36 -2.83
C GLN A 9 5.67 -8.21 -1.82
N ALA A 10 4.52 -7.94 -1.20
CA ALA A 10 4.44 -6.88 -0.19
C ALA A 10 5.33 -7.18 1.01
N LYS A 11 5.39 -8.44 1.44
CA LYS A 11 6.25 -8.82 2.55
C LYS A 11 7.71 -8.57 2.22
N ASP A 12 8.15 -8.97 1.03
CA ASP A 12 9.52 -8.75 0.58
C ASP A 12 9.81 -7.26 0.46
N ASP A 13 8.88 -6.50 -0.10
CA ASP A 13 9.05 -5.05 -0.26
C ASP A 13 9.24 -4.36 1.07
N LEU A 14 8.41 -4.72 2.05
CA LEU A 14 8.50 -4.11 3.38
C LEU A 14 9.81 -4.46 4.07
N LEU A 15 10.29 -5.70 3.92
CA LEU A 15 11.60 -6.08 4.45
C LEU A 15 12.71 -5.27 3.81
N THR A 16 12.63 -5.07 2.49
CA THR A 16 13.63 -4.28 1.78
C THR A 16 13.65 -2.84 2.29
N LEU A 17 12.47 -2.24 2.46
CA LEU A 17 12.37 -0.89 3.01
C LEU A 17 12.94 -0.82 4.43
N GLN A 18 12.62 -1.81 5.27
CA GLN A 18 13.09 -1.83 6.64
C GLN A 18 14.60 -1.85 6.73
N ARG A 19 15.24 -2.58 5.83
CA ARG A 19 16.70 -2.71 5.81
C ARG A 19 17.40 -1.51 5.22
N SER A 20 16.88 -0.99 4.11
CA SER A 20 17.60 0.01 3.33
C SER A 20 17.04 1.42 3.44
N GLU A 21 15.78 1.58 3.81
CA GLU A 21 15.13 2.89 3.89
C GLU A 21 14.18 2.93 5.08
N PRO A 22 14.73 2.99 6.30
CA PRO A 22 13.89 2.90 7.51
C PRO A 22 12.82 3.96 7.62
N ALA A 23 13.07 5.19 7.15
CA ALA A 23 12.08 6.25 7.18
C ALA A 23 10.89 5.90 6.28
N ALA A 24 11.17 5.36 5.09
CA ALA A 24 10.11 4.91 4.18
C ALA A 24 9.33 3.74 4.78
N PHE A 25 10.03 2.83 5.45
CA PHE A 25 9.37 1.73 6.12
C PHE A 25 8.39 2.23 7.19
N ARG A 26 8.82 3.18 8.02
CA ARG A 26 7.95 3.73 9.05
C ARG A 26 6.73 4.40 8.46
N LYS A 27 6.91 5.12 7.35
CA LYS A 27 5.79 5.74 6.66
C LYS A 27 4.82 4.69 6.12
N ALA A 28 5.35 3.63 5.50
CA ALA A 28 4.53 2.54 4.98
C ALA A 28 3.73 1.89 6.11
N ALA A 29 4.37 1.63 7.25
CA ALA A 29 3.69 1.04 8.40
C ALA A 29 2.54 1.92 8.90
N ALA A 30 2.77 3.23 8.96
CA ALA A 30 1.73 4.16 9.38
C ALA A 30 0.56 4.19 8.40
N LEU A 31 0.85 4.14 7.09
CA LEU A 31 -0.19 4.11 6.07
C LEU A 31 -1.02 2.82 6.20
N ILE A 32 -0.36 1.69 6.45
CA ILE A 32 -1.07 0.42 6.60
C ILE A 32 -1.99 0.46 7.82
N GLU A 33 -1.56 1.07 8.92
CA GLU A 33 -2.44 1.23 10.07
C GLU A 33 -3.68 2.05 9.72
N GLU A 34 -3.52 3.10 8.90
CA GLU A 34 -4.67 3.88 8.45
C GLU A 34 -5.63 3.06 7.60
N LEU A 35 -5.12 2.13 6.80
CA LEU A 35 -5.97 1.31 5.95
C LEU A 35 -6.99 0.51 6.74
N LYS A 36 -6.68 0.17 7.98
CA LYS A 36 -7.58 -0.61 8.83
C LYS A 36 -8.89 0.12 9.09
N VAL A 37 -8.85 1.44 9.09
CA VAL A 37 -10.02 2.27 9.41
C VAL A 37 -10.48 3.07 8.21
N HIS A 38 -9.56 3.61 7.44
CA HIS A 38 -9.86 4.51 6.32
C HIS A 38 -9.13 4.08 5.05
N PRO A 39 -9.59 3.00 4.37
CA PRO A 39 -8.86 2.52 3.20
C PRO A 39 -8.94 3.43 1.98
N ARG A 40 -9.90 4.35 1.94
CA ARG A 40 -10.09 5.23 0.77
C ARG A 40 -9.70 6.68 1.00
N THR A 41 -9.42 7.06 2.24
CA THR A 41 -9.11 8.46 2.59
C THR A 41 -7.92 8.51 3.54
N GLY A 42 -7.30 9.67 3.64
CA GLY A 42 -6.24 9.89 4.63
C GLY A 42 -4.92 10.26 4.02
N THR A 43 -3.85 9.88 4.70
CA THR A 43 -2.48 10.27 4.38
C THR A 43 -1.98 9.60 3.11
N GLY A 44 -1.07 10.25 2.39
CA GLY A 44 -0.40 9.67 1.23
C GLY A 44 -1.17 9.79 -0.05
N LYS A 45 -2.17 10.65 -0.10
CA LYS A 45 -2.99 10.89 -1.30
C LYS A 45 -3.54 9.60 -1.88
N PRO A 46 -4.42 8.89 -1.15
CA PRO A 46 -5.02 7.67 -1.67
C PRO A 46 -5.77 7.94 -2.96
N GLU A 47 -5.50 7.14 -3.98
CA GLU A 47 -6.17 7.29 -5.26
C GLU A 47 -6.43 5.93 -5.91
N PRO A 48 -7.58 5.80 -6.57
CA PRO A 48 -7.85 4.56 -7.32
C PRO A 48 -7.02 4.54 -8.60
N LEU A 49 -6.59 3.35 -8.98
CA LEU A 49 -5.83 3.16 -10.20
C LEU A 49 -6.75 2.75 -11.34
N SER A 50 -6.26 2.88 -12.57
CA SER A 50 -7.07 2.62 -13.76
C SER A 50 -6.39 1.63 -14.68
N ALA A 51 -7.00 1.40 -15.85
CA ALA A 51 -6.50 0.49 -16.87
C ALA A 51 -6.35 -0.92 -16.30
N ASP A 52 -5.21 -1.57 -16.54
CA ASP A 52 -5.00 -2.93 -16.08
C ASP A 52 -4.82 -3.05 -14.55
N ARG A 53 -4.79 -1.92 -13.85
CA ARG A 53 -4.77 -1.92 -12.38
C ARG A 53 -6.10 -1.48 -11.78
N ALA A 54 -7.16 -1.47 -12.57
CA ALA A 54 -8.48 -1.12 -12.07
C ALA A 54 -8.86 -2.01 -10.89
N GLY A 55 -9.42 -1.40 -9.84
CA GLY A 55 -9.74 -2.11 -8.60
C GLY A 55 -8.69 -1.95 -7.54
N GLN A 56 -7.50 -1.51 -7.90
CA GLN A 56 -6.43 -1.26 -6.93
C GLN A 56 -6.37 0.23 -6.60
N TRP A 57 -5.74 0.50 -5.47
CA TRP A 57 -5.51 1.85 -4.95
C TRP A 57 -4.03 2.03 -4.65
N SER A 58 -3.59 3.27 -4.61
CA SER A 58 -2.22 3.54 -4.17
C SER A 58 -2.16 4.70 -3.20
N ARG A 59 -1.14 4.68 -2.35
CA ARG A 59 -0.77 5.80 -1.48
C ARG A 59 0.71 6.05 -1.61
N ARG A 60 1.09 7.31 -1.51
CA ARG A 60 2.49 7.69 -1.60
C ARG A 60 3.21 7.40 -0.31
N ILE A 61 4.24 6.57 -0.36
CA ILE A 61 5.15 6.33 0.76
C ILE A 61 6.24 7.39 0.73
N SER A 62 6.85 7.60 -0.43
CA SER A 62 7.91 8.57 -0.65
C SER A 62 7.90 8.95 -2.12
N LYS A 63 8.87 9.75 -2.56
CA LYS A 63 9.02 10.07 -3.98
C LYS A 63 9.27 8.83 -4.80
N LYS A 64 9.95 7.83 -4.23
CA LYS A 64 10.33 6.61 -4.95
C LYS A 64 9.31 5.50 -4.85
N HIS A 65 8.53 5.45 -3.78
CA HIS A 65 7.75 4.26 -3.46
C HIS A 65 6.28 4.55 -3.27
N ARG A 66 5.45 3.61 -3.69
CA ARG A 66 4.00 3.63 -3.53
C ARG A 66 3.55 2.37 -2.83
N LEU A 67 2.55 2.52 -1.96
CA LEU A 67 1.84 1.40 -1.36
C LEU A 67 0.66 1.10 -2.27
N VAL A 68 0.62 -0.10 -2.84
CA VAL A 68 -0.48 -0.53 -3.71
C VAL A 68 -1.31 -1.56 -2.97
N TYR A 69 -2.62 -1.39 -2.98
CA TYR A 69 -3.51 -2.27 -2.22
C TYR A 69 -4.86 -2.38 -2.91
N GLU A 70 -5.64 -3.36 -2.48
CA GLU A 70 -6.98 -3.61 -3.00
C GLU A 70 -7.94 -3.79 -1.82
N ILE A 71 -9.15 -3.22 -1.94
CA ILE A 71 -10.13 -3.19 -0.85
C ILE A 71 -11.25 -4.18 -1.16
N PHE A 72 -11.54 -5.05 -0.21
CA PHE A 72 -12.60 -6.04 -0.31
C PHE A 72 -13.60 -5.76 0.79
N ASP A 73 -14.63 -4.97 0.46
CA ASP A 73 -15.61 -4.51 1.45
C ASP A 73 -16.45 -5.64 2.04
N THR A 74 -16.84 -6.59 1.21
CA THR A 74 -17.68 -7.70 1.66
C THR A 74 -16.97 -8.55 2.68
N GLU A 75 -15.69 -8.84 2.44
CA GLU A 75 -14.85 -9.63 3.36
C GLU A 75 -14.23 -8.77 4.45
N VAL A 76 -14.35 -7.47 4.36
CA VAL A 76 -13.80 -6.50 5.30
C VAL A 76 -12.30 -6.69 5.46
N HIS A 77 -11.58 -6.79 4.33
CA HIS A 77 -10.12 -6.85 4.36
C HIS A 77 -9.51 -6.00 3.24
N VAL A 78 -8.22 -5.69 3.42
CA VAL A 78 -7.41 -4.97 2.44
C VAL A 78 -6.20 -5.84 2.14
N ASP A 79 -6.01 -6.14 0.86
CA ASP A 79 -4.82 -6.85 0.40
C ASP A 79 -3.74 -5.82 0.06
N VAL A 80 -2.59 -5.90 0.74
CA VAL A 80 -1.44 -5.08 0.39
C VAL A 80 -0.68 -5.83 -0.68
N VAL A 81 -0.61 -5.24 -1.87
CA VAL A 81 -0.07 -5.88 -3.08
C VAL A 81 1.43 -5.64 -3.21
N SER A 82 1.87 -4.40 -3.00
CA SER A 82 3.28 -4.04 -3.11
C SER A 82 3.56 -2.77 -2.35
N ALA A 83 4.84 -2.50 -2.05
CA ALA A 83 5.25 -1.34 -1.28
C ALA A 83 6.59 -0.77 -1.72
N TYR A 84 7.14 -1.23 -2.82
CA TYR A 84 8.45 -0.79 -3.30
C TYR A 84 8.34 -0.35 -4.74
N GLY A 85 8.98 0.79 -5.03
CA GLY A 85 8.97 1.33 -6.38
C GLY A 85 7.66 2.01 -6.73
N HIS A 86 7.54 2.33 -7.99
CA HIS A 86 6.39 3.03 -8.57
C HIS A 86 5.62 2.07 -9.45
N TYR A 87 4.35 1.91 -9.21
CA TYR A 87 3.52 1.16 -10.14
C TYR A 87 3.51 1.89 -11.48
N GLY A 88 3.53 1.17 -12.58
CA GLY A 88 3.46 1.77 -13.90
C GLY A 88 4.67 2.62 -14.27
N ASP A 89 5.76 2.51 -13.54
CA ASP A 89 7.00 3.20 -13.85
C ASP A 89 7.59 2.67 -15.15
N LYS A 90 8.18 3.54 -15.88
CA LYS A 90 8.80 3.16 -17.14
C LYS A 90 10.30 3.21 -17.02
#